data_1be120063f4f938c7a497318fa17fb57
#
_entry.id   1be120063f4f938c7a497318fa17fb57
#
_cell.length_a   1.000
_cell.length_b   1.000
_cell.length_c   1.000
_cell.angle_alpha   90.00
_cell.angle_beta   90.00
_cell.angle_gamma   90.00
#
_symmetry.space_group_name_H-M   'P 1'
#
loop_
_entity.id
_entity.type
_entity.pdbx_description
1 polymer ?
#
loop_
_entity_poly.entity_id
_entity_poly.type
_entity_poly.pdbx_seq_one_letter_code
_entity_poly.pdbx_strand_id
1 'polypeptide(L)'
;MISVVMATYNGADFILEQLDSIRTQKLKPDQVIICDDCSTDQTVVLIRDYITKHQLTDWQLIENQENLGHYRTFIKLASLAEHDIVFFADQDDKWLPDKTAALQKVLLETDAAMVYGQSYLIDQNGQVIKEPKVSGESRERDLAWLLKKWPSGYQTAFRKSVLTDILEQQYTDYPGFDYHDVLFGMLAPLYGKVVCLDQLLDQHRIHQANVTQSASSLSFNKTRLSRINYLQKVIRRYESVKNIAEERQISETDHRQLARALALTNLRLKFLQSRNPFWALGLMFQIREYRTIKDFISDLVYTYSLNGVARRLLKKFGR
;
A
#
# COMPACT_ATOMS: atom_id res chain seq x y z
N MET A 1 3.30 -22.16 7.28
CA MET A 1 3.32 -22.30 5.80
C MET A 1 2.99 -20.95 5.17
N ILE A 2 3.46 -20.72 3.92
CA ILE A 2 3.41 -19.42 3.23
C ILE A 2 2.63 -19.53 1.93
N SER A 3 1.63 -18.66 1.72
CA SER A 3 1.04 -18.38 0.41
C SER A 3 1.56 -17.06 -0.13
N VAL A 4 1.91 -17.01 -1.41
CA VAL A 4 2.18 -15.77 -2.16
C VAL A 4 1.04 -15.57 -3.16
N VAL A 5 0.47 -14.36 -3.19
CA VAL A 5 -0.61 -14.00 -4.11
C VAL A 5 -0.19 -12.83 -5.00
N MET A 6 -0.39 -12.96 -6.30
CA MET A 6 0.04 -11.99 -7.31
C MET A 6 -1.07 -11.71 -8.31
N ALA A 7 -1.43 -10.45 -8.49
CA ALA A 7 -2.29 -10.01 -9.60
C ALA A 7 -1.44 -9.61 -10.80
N THR A 8 -1.86 -9.98 -12.01
CA THR A 8 -1.19 -9.58 -13.25
C THR A 8 -2.16 -8.94 -14.24
N TYR A 9 -1.66 -7.95 -14.97
CA TYR A 9 -2.33 -7.32 -16.09
C TYR A 9 -1.32 -6.64 -17.01
N ASN A 10 -1.13 -7.14 -18.24
CA ASN A 10 -0.18 -6.64 -19.23
C ASN A 10 1.23 -6.42 -18.64
N GLY A 11 1.78 -7.46 -18.01
CA GLY A 11 3.05 -7.44 -17.29
C GLY A 11 4.20 -8.17 -17.98
N ALA A 12 4.08 -8.49 -19.27
CA ALA A 12 5.03 -9.33 -20.00
C ALA A 12 6.49 -8.87 -19.90
N ASP A 13 6.73 -7.57 -19.78
CA ASP A 13 8.08 -7.00 -19.74
C ASP A 13 8.86 -7.37 -18.46
N PHE A 14 8.15 -7.61 -17.33
CA PHE A 14 8.78 -7.75 -16.02
C PHE A 14 8.47 -9.07 -15.30
N ILE A 15 7.40 -9.75 -15.72
CA ILE A 15 6.84 -10.89 -14.98
C ILE A 15 7.86 -12.01 -14.73
N LEU A 16 8.73 -12.32 -15.68
CA LEU A 16 9.71 -13.40 -15.52
C LEU A 16 10.74 -13.09 -14.43
N GLU A 17 11.18 -11.83 -14.27
CA GLU A 17 12.07 -11.45 -13.17
C GLU A 17 11.39 -11.60 -11.81
N GLN A 18 10.11 -11.23 -11.71
CA GLN A 18 9.36 -11.35 -10.47
C GLN A 18 9.14 -12.83 -10.12
N LEU A 19 8.70 -13.66 -11.07
CA LEU A 19 8.53 -15.09 -10.84
C LEU A 19 9.83 -15.75 -10.37
N ASP A 20 10.95 -15.41 -11.01
CA ASP A 20 12.26 -15.94 -10.65
C ASP A 20 12.68 -15.52 -9.24
N SER A 21 12.41 -14.27 -8.86
CA SER A 21 12.70 -13.75 -7.53
C SER A 21 11.89 -14.43 -6.41
N ILE A 22 10.64 -14.84 -6.69
CA ILE A 22 9.81 -15.61 -5.76
C ILE A 22 10.28 -17.06 -5.69
N ARG A 23 10.55 -17.70 -6.83
CA ARG A 23 11.01 -19.09 -6.91
C ARG A 23 12.36 -19.31 -6.20
N THR A 24 13.23 -18.32 -6.25
CA THR A 24 14.59 -18.41 -5.69
C THR A 24 14.70 -17.89 -4.25
N GLN A 25 13.59 -17.65 -3.57
CA GLN A 25 13.60 -17.32 -2.15
C GLN A 25 14.30 -18.41 -1.33
N LYS A 26 15.09 -18.03 -0.32
CA LYS A 26 15.75 -18.97 0.59
C LYS A 26 14.75 -19.82 1.37
N LEU A 27 13.67 -19.20 1.84
CA LEU A 27 12.49 -19.89 2.35
C LEU A 27 11.43 -19.86 1.26
N LYS A 28 11.25 -20.96 0.58
CA LYS A 28 10.29 -21.08 -0.53
C LYS A 28 8.85 -20.96 -0.03
N PRO A 29 7.96 -20.28 -0.78
CA PRO A 29 6.54 -20.36 -0.49
C PRO A 29 6.01 -21.77 -0.71
N ASP A 30 5.03 -22.16 0.08
CA ASP A 30 4.34 -23.46 -0.01
C ASP A 30 3.19 -23.40 -1.05
N GLN A 31 2.75 -22.21 -1.41
CA GLN A 31 1.72 -21.95 -2.43
C GLN A 31 2.01 -20.62 -3.12
N VAL A 32 1.87 -20.56 -4.44
CA VAL A 32 1.86 -19.32 -5.22
C VAL A 32 0.63 -19.27 -6.11
N ILE A 33 -0.23 -18.26 -5.92
CA ILE A 33 -1.43 -18.07 -6.74
C ILE A 33 -1.25 -16.78 -7.55
N ILE A 34 -1.30 -16.93 -8.86
CA ILE A 34 -1.24 -15.82 -9.80
C ILE A 34 -2.62 -15.68 -10.44
N CYS A 35 -3.19 -14.47 -10.39
CA CYS A 35 -4.47 -14.20 -11.05
C CYS A 35 -4.29 -13.14 -12.12
N ASP A 36 -4.45 -13.55 -13.37
CA ASP A 36 -4.41 -12.64 -14.52
C ASP A 36 -5.76 -11.97 -14.74
N ASP A 37 -5.75 -10.66 -14.84
CA ASP A 37 -6.93 -9.79 -14.94
C ASP A 37 -7.24 -9.42 -16.40
N CYS A 38 -7.27 -10.42 -17.30
CA CYS A 38 -7.52 -10.29 -18.73
C CYS A 38 -6.38 -9.57 -19.49
N SER A 39 -5.14 -9.99 -19.31
CA SER A 39 -4.02 -9.50 -20.13
C SER A 39 -4.23 -9.74 -21.61
N THR A 40 -3.82 -8.79 -22.43
CA THR A 40 -3.88 -8.85 -23.89
C THR A 40 -2.50 -9.01 -24.55
N ASP A 41 -1.45 -9.00 -23.73
CA ASP A 41 -0.06 -9.24 -24.15
C ASP A 41 0.36 -10.70 -23.89
N GLN A 42 1.66 -10.98 -23.85
CA GLN A 42 2.19 -12.34 -23.64
C GLN A 42 2.21 -12.79 -22.17
N THR A 43 1.68 -12.01 -21.21
CA THR A 43 1.79 -12.27 -19.76
C THR A 43 1.35 -13.68 -19.40
N VAL A 44 0.16 -14.10 -19.81
CA VAL A 44 -0.41 -15.44 -19.50
C VAL A 44 0.45 -16.55 -20.05
N VAL A 45 0.91 -16.40 -21.30
CA VAL A 45 1.77 -17.41 -21.96
C VAL A 45 3.09 -17.56 -21.22
N LEU A 46 3.74 -16.44 -20.89
CA LEU A 46 5.02 -16.44 -20.17
C LEU A 46 4.90 -17.08 -18.78
N ILE A 47 3.83 -16.82 -18.04
CA ILE A 47 3.60 -17.42 -16.72
C ILE A 47 3.39 -18.94 -16.85
N ARG A 48 2.55 -19.38 -17.79
CA ARG A 48 2.24 -20.80 -18.01
C ARG A 48 3.50 -21.60 -18.41
N ASP A 49 4.28 -21.06 -19.34
CA ASP A 49 5.53 -21.65 -19.79
C ASP A 49 6.55 -21.70 -18.64
N TYR A 50 6.63 -20.64 -17.80
CA TYR A 50 7.51 -20.59 -16.65
C TYR A 50 7.16 -21.68 -15.62
N ILE A 51 5.90 -21.82 -15.24
CA ILE A 51 5.41 -22.85 -14.31
C ILE A 51 5.75 -24.25 -14.84
N THR A 52 5.48 -24.50 -16.12
CA THR A 52 5.74 -25.79 -16.77
C THR A 52 7.24 -26.09 -16.82
N LYS A 53 8.04 -25.16 -17.29
CA LYS A 53 9.50 -25.27 -17.42
C LYS A 53 10.19 -25.63 -16.11
N HIS A 54 9.75 -25.02 -15.02
CA HIS A 54 10.35 -25.20 -13.71
C HIS A 54 9.63 -26.25 -12.85
N GLN A 55 8.61 -26.95 -13.41
CA GLN A 55 7.84 -28.00 -12.74
C GLN A 55 7.28 -27.57 -11.38
N LEU A 56 6.70 -26.35 -11.33
CA LEU A 56 6.20 -25.72 -10.10
C LEU A 56 4.77 -26.21 -9.80
N THR A 57 4.65 -27.31 -9.07
CA THR A 57 3.37 -27.96 -8.76
C THR A 57 2.52 -27.17 -7.77
N ASP A 58 3.16 -26.36 -6.95
CA ASP A 58 2.52 -25.54 -5.91
C ASP A 58 2.17 -24.12 -6.41
N TRP A 59 2.34 -23.89 -7.72
CA TRP A 59 2.01 -22.64 -8.38
C TRP A 59 0.77 -22.78 -9.24
N GLN A 60 -0.18 -21.86 -9.08
CA GLN A 60 -1.43 -21.85 -9.81
C GLN A 60 -1.59 -20.55 -10.59
N LEU A 61 -1.94 -20.66 -11.88
CA LEU A 61 -2.39 -19.53 -12.70
C LEU A 61 -3.91 -19.60 -12.88
N ILE A 62 -4.59 -18.51 -12.51
CA ILE A 62 -6.03 -18.30 -12.68
C ILE A 62 -6.20 -17.14 -13.65
N GLU A 63 -7.11 -17.27 -14.60
CA GLU A 63 -7.47 -16.22 -15.54
C GLU A 63 -8.87 -15.72 -15.21
N ASN A 64 -9.04 -14.41 -15.03
CA ASN A 64 -10.35 -13.80 -14.87
C ASN A 64 -11.11 -13.85 -16.21
N GLN A 65 -12.42 -14.01 -16.16
CA GLN A 65 -13.27 -13.97 -17.36
C GLN A 65 -13.50 -12.54 -17.87
N GLU A 66 -13.39 -11.54 -16.97
CA GLU A 66 -13.49 -10.13 -17.25
C GLU A 66 -12.47 -9.36 -16.40
N ASN A 67 -12.07 -8.17 -16.82
CA ASN A 67 -11.17 -7.32 -16.05
C ASN A 67 -11.90 -6.77 -14.81
N LEU A 68 -11.52 -7.30 -13.65
CA LEU A 68 -12.09 -6.90 -12.34
C LEU A 68 -11.41 -5.65 -11.77
N GLY A 69 -10.24 -5.30 -12.26
CA GLY A 69 -9.37 -4.27 -11.75
C GLY A 69 -8.54 -4.74 -10.54
N HIS A 70 -7.43 -4.06 -10.34
CA HIS A 70 -6.41 -4.37 -9.33
C HIS A 70 -6.99 -4.69 -7.93
N TYR A 71 -7.91 -3.86 -7.42
CA TYR A 71 -8.49 -4.05 -6.09
C TYR A 71 -9.21 -5.40 -5.95
N ARG A 72 -10.19 -5.66 -6.83
CA ARG A 72 -11.02 -6.87 -6.75
C ARG A 72 -10.22 -8.13 -7.01
N THR A 73 -9.23 -8.07 -7.91
CA THR A 73 -8.35 -9.19 -8.19
C THR A 73 -7.52 -9.57 -6.97
N PHE A 74 -6.99 -8.60 -6.20
CA PHE A 74 -6.31 -8.91 -4.95
C PHE A 74 -7.25 -9.36 -3.82
N ILE A 75 -8.48 -8.86 -3.76
CA ILE A 75 -9.49 -9.39 -2.81
C ILE A 75 -9.80 -10.87 -3.12
N LYS A 76 -10.01 -11.22 -4.39
CA LYS A 76 -10.17 -12.61 -4.83
C LYS A 76 -8.95 -13.45 -4.44
N LEU A 77 -7.75 -12.99 -4.71
CA LEU A 77 -6.50 -13.68 -4.38
C LEU A 77 -6.34 -13.91 -2.87
N ALA A 78 -6.66 -12.92 -2.05
CA ALA A 78 -6.62 -13.05 -0.59
C ALA A 78 -7.56 -14.16 -0.07
N SER A 79 -8.73 -14.35 -0.72
CA SER A 79 -9.68 -15.40 -0.36
C SER A 79 -9.21 -16.81 -0.75
N LEU A 80 -8.33 -16.91 -1.76
CA LEU A 80 -7.80 -18.18 -2.27
C LEU A 80 -6.52 -18.65 -1.56
N ALA A 81 -5.88 -17.77 -0.79
CA ALA A 81 -4.69 -18.15 -0.03
C ALA A 81 -5.06 -19.19 1.04
N GLU A 82 -4.29 -20.29 1.14
CA GLU A 82 -4.60 -21.42 2.02
C GLU A 82 -3.78 -21.42 3.31
N HIS A 83 -2.57 -20.84 3.29
CA HIS A 83 -1.60 -20.95 4.38
C HIS A 83 -1.64 -19.77 5.36
N ASP A 84 -1.09 -19.98 6.56
CA ASP A 84 -1.18 -19.07 7.72
C ASP A 84 -0.59 -17.69 7.48
N ILE A 85 0.36 -17.60 6.55
CA ILE A 85 1.06 -16.34 6.22
C ILE A 85 0.87 -16.04 4.75
N VAL A 86 0.37 -14.85 4.45
CA VAL A 86 0.06 -14.41 3.08
C VAL A 86 0.93 -13.22 2.71
N PHE A 87 1.66 -13.34 1.62
CA PHE A 87 2.44 -12.26 0.99
C PHE A 87 1.72 -11.77 -0.26
N PHE A 88 1.67 -10.46 -0.43
CA PHE A 88 1.23 -9.83 -1.67
C PHE A 88 2.43 -9.54 -2.56
N ALA A 89 2.29 -9.74 -3.86
CA ALA A 89 3.33 -9.48 -4.86
C ALA A 89 2.75 -8.67 -6.02
N ASP A 90 3.44 -7.61 -6.44
CA ASP A 90 3.18 -6.93 -7.70
C ASP A 90 3.97 -7.61 -8.82
N GLN A 91 3.49 -7.56 -10.07
CA GLN A 91 4.03 -8.31 -11.23
C GLN A 91 5.37 -7.77 -11.75
N ASP A 92 5.74 -6.57 -11.37
CA ASP A 92 6.82 -5.74 -11.94
C ASP A 92 7.97 -5.47 -10.96
N ASP A 93 7.89 -6.01 -9.75
CA ASP A 93 8.90 -5.88 -8.71
C ASP A 93 9.94 -7.02 -8.77
N LYS A 94 10.88 -7.00 -7.80
CA LYS A 94 11.84 -8.08 -7.60
C LYS A 94 12.11 -8.27 -6.13
N TRP A 95 11.89 -9.47 -5.61
CA TRP A 95 12.16 -9.79 -4.21
C TRP A 95 13.64 -10.10 -3.98
N LEU A 96 14.17 -9.66 -2.83
CA LEU A 96 15.48 -10.12 -2.38
C LEU A 96 15.38 -11.51 -1.76
N PRO A 97 16.46 -12.34 -1.81
CA PRO A 97 16.38 -13.76 -1.46
C PRO A 97 15.93 -14.06 -0.03
N ASP A 98 16.07 -13.13 0.90
CA ASP A 98 15.74 -13.31 2.32
C ASP A 98 14.33 -12.85 2.71
N LYS A 99 13.54 -12.30 1.80
CA LYS A 99 12.28 -11.60 2.11
C LYS A 99 11.30 -12.49 2.87
N THR A 100 10.98 -13.67 2.35
CA THR A 100 10.03 -14.59 2.97
C THR A 100 10.48 -15.04 4.35
N ALA A 101 11.75 -15.41 4.49
CA ALA A 101 12.32 -15.86 5.76
C ALA A 101 12.35 -14.73 6.80
N ALA A 102 12.77 -13.52 6.42
CA ALA A 102 12.90 -12.40 7.32
C ALA A 102 11.54 -11.93 7.85
N LEU A 103 10.53 -11.76 6.97
CA LEU A 103 9.21 -11.32 7.38
C LEU A 103 8.46 -12.41 8.16
N GLN A 104 8.54 -13.68 7.77
CA GLN A 104 7.97 -14.78 8.53
C GLN A 104 8.54 -14.83 9.95
N LYS A 105 9.87 -14.74 10.10
CA LYS A 105 10.52 -14.74 11.42
C LYS A 105 9.94 -13.65 12.32
N VAL A 106 9.92 -12.39 11.85
CA VAL A 106 9.41 -11.27 12.65
C VAL A 106 7.93 -11.44 12.97
N LEU A 107 7.12 -11.89 11.99
CA LEU A 107 5.68 -12.11 12.21
C LEU A 107 5.40 -13.16 13.30
N LEU A 108 6.19 -14.24 13.35
CA LEU A 108 6.02 -15.29 14.35
C LEU A 108 6.58 -14.87 15.72
N GLU A 109 7.76 -14.24 15.77
CA GLU A 109 8.40 -13.81 17.04
C GLU A 109 7.62 -12.71 17.75
N THR A 110 6.95 -11.83 17.01
CA THR A 110 6.21 -10.69 17.58
C THR A 110 4.72 -10.95 17.75
N ASP A 111 4.22 -12.08 17.26
CA ASP A 111 2.79 -12.41 17.13
C ASP A 111 1.99 -11.29 16.43
N ALA A 112 2.60 -10.70 15.40
CA ALA A 112 2.01 -9.59 14.66
C ALA A 112 0.87 -10.02 13.74
N ALA A 113 -0.12 -9.15 13.54
CA ALA A 113 -1.16 -9.28 12.52
C ALA A 113 -0.60 -9.04 11.10
N MET A 114 0.35 -8.11 11.00
CA MET A 114 1.03 -7.75 9.77
C MET A 114 2.48 -7.36 10.04
N VAL A 115 3.38 -7.74 9.13
CA VAL A 115 4.76 -7.24 9.08
C VAL A 115 5.07 -6.70 7.69
N TYR A 116 6.03 -5.79 7.60
CA TYR A 116 6.47 -5.27 6.31
C TYR A 116 7.94 -4.85 6.32
N GLY A 117 8.57 -4.88 5.15
CA GLY A 117 9.94 -4.46 4.93
C GLY A 117 10.09 -3.11 4.25
N GLN A 118 11.35 -2.76 3.90
CA GLN A 118 11.70 -1.60 3.10
C GLN A 118 12.12 -2.04 1.69
N SER A 119 12.03 -1.10 0.73
CA SER A 119 12.30 -1.39 -0.67
C SER A 119 13.35 -0.44 -1.25
N TYR A 120 14.22 -0.95 -2.11
CA TYR A 120 14.88 -0.13 -3.11
C TYR A 120 13.84 0.42 -4.09
N LEU A 121 14.14 1.58 -4.69
CA LEU A 121 13.45 1.97 -5.91
C LEU A 121 14.39 1.74 -7.10
N ILE A 122 13.91 1.03 -8.11
CA ILE A 122 14.65 0.75 -9.35
C ILE A 122 13.90 1.35 -10.54
N ASP A 123 14.62 1.67 -11.61
CA ASP A 123 14.04 2.08 -12.88
C ASP A 123 13.56 0.87 -13.71
N GLN A 124 13.02 1.13 -14.89
CA GLN A 124 12.57 0.08 -15.80
C GLN A 124 13.66 -0.92 -16.22
N ASN A 125 14.95 -0.52 -16.14
CA ASN A 125 16.10 -1.36 -16.48
C ASN A 125 16.71 -2.08 -15.26
N GLY A 126 16.08 -1.94 -14.07
CA GLY A 126 16.56 -2.54 -12.83
C GLY A 126 17.70 -1.75 -12.14
N GLN A 127 18.01 -0.51 -12.58
CA GLN A 127 19.02 0.32 -11.95
C GLN A 127 18.45 0.98 -10.69
N VAL A 128 19.21 0.93 -9.59
CA VAL A 128 18.78 1.55 -8.33
C VAL A 128 18.78 3.08 -8.47
N ILE A 129 17.60 3.68 -8.32
CA ILE A 129 17.41 5.15 -8.31
C ILE A 129 17.26 5.71 -6.91
N LYS A 130 16.89 4.87 -5.93
CA LYS A 130 16.83 5.26 -4.53
C LYS A 130 17.05 4.06 -3.61
N GLU A 131 17.96 4.24 -2.66
CA GLU A 131 18.21 3.30 -1.58
C GLU A 131 17.93 3.98 -0.24
N PRO A 132 16.87 3.54 0.50
CA PRO A 132 16.63 4.03 1.84
C PRO A 132 17.74 3.57 2.80
N LYS A 133 18.08 4.43 3.77
CA LYS A 133 18.90 3.98 4.90
C LYS A 133 18.06 3.14 5.83
N VAL A 134 18.54 1.97 6.20
CA VAL A 134 17.87 1.04 7.09
C VAL A 134 18.74 0.72 8.30
N SER A 135 18.10 0.42 9.43
CA SER A 135 18.79 0.09 10.70
C SER A 135 18.91 -1.41 10.94
N GLY A 136 18.13 -2.23 10.24
CA GLY A 136 17.98 -3.67 10.52
C GLY A 136 17.08 -3.99 11.71
N GLU A 137 16.56 -2.98 12.42
CA GLU A 137 15.72 -3.15 13.61
C GLU A 137 14.24 -3.33 13.27
N SER A 138 13.51 -3.98 14.15
CA SER A 138 12.06 -4.06 14.09
C SER A 138 11.41 -2.96 14.93
N ARG A 139 10.32 -2.36 14.41
CA ARG A 139 9.57 -1.30 15.11
C ARG A 139 8.07 -1.51 14.96
N GLU A 140 7.36 -1.52 16.07
CA GLU A 140 5.90 -1.52 16.07
C GLU A 140 5.35 -0.18 15.54
N ARG A 141 4.24 -0.24 14.81
CA ARG A 141 3.53 0.91 14.26
C ARG A 141 2.12 0.95 14.82
N ASP A 142 1.77 2.08 15.41
CA ASP A 142 0.43 2.33 15.92
C ASP A 142 -0.57 2.73 14.81
N LEU A 143 -1.84 2.77 15.16
CA LEU A 143 -2.90 3.18 14.26
C LEU A 143 -2.68 4.59 13.73
N ALA A 144 -2.22 5.54 14.55
CA ALA A 144 -1.98 6.93 14.14
C ALA A 144 -0.93 7.03 13.02
N TRP A 145 0.10 6.18 13.07
CA TRP A 145 1.09 6.11 12.00
C TRP A 145 0.49 5.53 10.72
N LEU A 146 -0.28 4.44 10.83
CA LEU A 146 -0.88 3.74 9.69
C LEU A 146 -1.98 4.55 9.00
N LEU A 147 -2.75 5.35 9.72
CA LEU A 147 -3.70 6.30 9.13
C LEU A 147 -3.00 7.35 8.25
N LYS A 148 -1.77 7.70 8.58
CA LYS A 148 -0.97 8.66 7.81
C LYS A 148 -0.16 8.00 6.69
N LYS A 149 0.34 6.77 6.92
CA LYS A 149 1.28 6.09 6.03
C LYS A 149 1.19 4.57 6.21
N TRP A 150 0.52 3.90 5.34
CA TRP A 150 0.49 2.43 5.27
C TRP A 150 1.60 1.91 4.32
N PRO A 151 2.10 0.68 4.52
CA PRO A 151 3.00 0.05 3.57
C PRO A 151 2.27 -0.34 2.29
N SER A 152 2.98 -0.39 1.17
CA SER A 152 2.44 -0.94 -0.07
C SER A 152 2.26 -2.46 0.05
N GLY A 153 1.30 -3.02 -0.69
CA GLY A 153 0.98 -4.44 -0.62
C GLY A 153 2.19 -5.33 -0.82
N TYR A 154 3.01 -5.07 -1.84
CA TYR A 154 4.20 -5.84 -2.14
C TYR A 154 5.25 -5.89 -1.01
N GLN A 155 5.21 -4.95 -0.04
CA GLN A 155 6.13 -4.93 1.10
C GLN A 155 5.70 -5.85 2.25
N THR A 156 4.47 -6.39 2.22
CA THR A 156 3.77 -6.91 3.40
C THR A 156 3.70 -8.43 3.45
N ALA A 157 3.60 -8.94 4.68
CA ALA A 157 3.13 -10.27 5.00
C ALA A 157 2.09 -10.19 6.13
N PHE A 158 0.97 -10.89 5.97
CA PHE A 158 -0.17 -10.89 6.89
C PHE A 158 -0.38 -12.28 7.50
N ARG A 159 -0.95 -12.32 8.71
CA ARG A 159 -1.64 -13.53 9.13
C ARG A 159 -2.90 -13.73 8.28
N LYS A 160 -3.09 -14.93 7.76
CA LYS A 160 -4.27 -15.27 6.98
C LYS A 160 -5.57 -14.99 7.73
N SER A 161 -5.62 -15.28 9.03
CA SER A 161 -6.80 -15.04 9.88
C SER A 161 -7.30 -13.60 9.83
N VAL A 162 -6.38 -12.62 9.71
CA VAL A 162 -6.73 -11.20 9.56
C VAL A 162 -7.42 -10.95 8.22
N LEU A 163 -6.87 -11.49 7.13
CA LEU A 163 -7.46 -11.34 5.80
C LEU A 163 -8.82 -12.03 5.72
N THR A 164 -8.92 -13.25 6.26
CA THR A 164 -10.15 -14.03 6.28
C THR A 164 -11.27 -13.27 7.01
N ASP A 165 -11.01 -12.76 8.21
CA ASP A 165 -12.03 -12.02 8.98
C ASP A 165 -12.46 -10.74 8.24
N ILE A 166 -11.52 -9.96 7.67
CA ILE A 166 -11.85 -8.77 6.86
C ILE A 166 -12.79 -9.12 5.69
N LEU A 167 -12.57 -10.27 5.04
CA LEU A 167 -13.36 -10.73 3.91
C LEU A 167 -14.75 -11.23 4.37
N GLU A 168 -14.81 -12.04 5.42
CA GLU A 168 -16.04 -12.60 5.98
C GLU A 168 -16.98 -11.51 6.54
N GLN A 169 -16.42 -10.47 7.16
CA GLN A 169 -17.18 -9.30 7.63
C GLN A 169 -17.56 -8.33 6.51
N GLN A 170 -17.20 -8.63 5.27
CA GLN A 170 -17.48 -7.80 4.09
C GLN A 170 -16.97 -6.35 4.20
N TYR A 171 -15.87 -6.12 4.94
CA TYR A 171 -15.26 -4.79 5.05
C TYR A 171 -14.70 -4.27 3.73
N THR A 172 -14.56 -5.17 2.74
CA THR A 172 -14.22 -4.83 1.36
C THR A 172 -15.21 -3.88 0.69
N ASP A 173 -16.46 -3.86 1.14
CA ASP A 173 -17.54 -3.05 0.57
C ASP A 173 -17.67 -1.67 1.24
N TYR A 174 -16.91 -1.44 2.31
CA TYR A 174 -16.90 -0.15 3.00
C TYR A 174 -16.26 0.94 2.12
N PRO A 175 -16.84 2.16 2.12
CA PRO A 175 -16.39 3.22 1.23
C PRO A 175 -14.99 3.73 1.57
N GLY A 176 -14.22 4.09 0.53
CA GLY A 176 -12.90 4.72 0.66
C GLY A 176 -11.73 3.76 0.49
N PHE A 177 -11.95 2.46 0.40
CA PHE A 177 -10.94 1.46 0.08
C PHE A 177 -10.95 1.12 -1.41
N ASP A 178 -10.00 1.66 -2.18
CA ASP A 178 -9.87 1.36 -3.62
C ASP A 178 -8.62 0.56 -3.95
N TYR A 179 -7.82 0.25 -2.93
CA TYR A 179 -6.61 -0.56 -3.05
C TYR A 179 -6.57 -1.54 -1.89
N HIS A 180 -6.13 -2.76 -2.16
CA HIS A 180 -6.05 -3.83 -1.16
C HIS A 180 -5.08 -3.50 -0.02
N ASP A 181 -3.95 -2.86 -0.35
CA ASP A 181 -2.95 -2.44 0.63
C ASP A 181 -3.48 -1.36 1.59
N VAL A 182 -4.37 -0.49 1.10
CA VAL A 182 -5.05 0.50 1.93
C VAL A 182 -6.05 -0.18 2.87
N LEU A 183 -6.85 -1.12 2.36
CA LEU A 183 -7.81 -1.87 3.16
C LEU A 183 -7.10 -2.68 4.24
N PHE A 184 -6.28 -3.64 3.82
CA PHE A 184 -5.63 -4.58 4.74
C PHE A 184 -4.63 -3.87 5.66
N GLY A 185 -3.82 -2.94 5.13
CA GLY A 185 -2.82 -2.20 5.91
C GLY A 185 -3.43 -1.26 6.95
N MET A 186 -4.57 -0.63 6.68
CA MET A 186 -5.24 0.23 7.65
C MET A 186 -6.05 -0.54 8.68
N LEU A 187 -6.57 -1.71 8.33
CA LEU A 187 -7.34 -2.54 9.27
C LEU A 187 -6.45 -3.45 10.13
N ALA A 188 -5.27 -3.83 9.66
CA ALA A 188 -4.36 -4.71 10.41
C ALA A 188 -4.15 -4.33 11.88
N PRO A 189 -3.97 -3.03 12.27
CA PRO A 189 -3.80 -2.65 13.67
C PRO A 189 -5.03 -2.88 14.54
N LEU A 190 -6.20 -3.09 13.95
CA LEU A 190 -7.43 -3.46 14.69
C LEU A 190 -7.45 -4.96 15.06
N TYR A 191 -6.50 -5.74 14.54
CA TYR A 191 -6.37 -7.18 14.76
C TYR A 191 -5.16 -7.57 15.59
N GLY A 192 -4.20 -6.68 15.75
CA GLY A 192 -2.98 -6.95 16.51
C GLY A 192 -1.83 -6.03 16.11
N LYS A 193 -0.63 -6.42 16.51
CA LYS A 193 0.56 -5.62 16.22
C LYS A 193 0.83 -5.50 14.73
N VAL A 194 1.31 -4.34 14.32
CA VAL A 194 1.88 -4.11 13.00
C VAL A 194 3.35 -3.77 13.19
N VAL A 195 4.24 -4.55 12.58
CA VAL A 195 5.68 -4.39 12.77
C VAL A 195 6.38 -4.07 11.45
N CYS A 196 7.19 -3.02 11.47
CA CYS A 196 8.12 -2.68 10.40
C CYS A 196 9.46 -3.34 10.69
N LEU A 197 9.93 -4.22 9.82
CA LEU A 197 11.33 -4.63 9.78
C LEU A 197 12.08 -3.63 8.90
N ASP A 198 12.95 -2.82 9.50
CA ASP A 198 13.69 -1.77 8.81
C ASP A 198 14.88 -2.37 8.04
N GLN A 199 14.58 -3.28 7.12
CA GLN A 199 15.49 -4.02 6.25
C GLN A 199 15.01 -3.95 4.81
N LEU A 200 15.92 -3.79 3.86
CA LEU A 200 15.62 -3.83 2.43
C LEU A 200 15.35 -5.28 2.02
N LEU A 201 14.15 -5.57 1.52
CA LEU A 201 13.67 -6.92 1.21
C LEU A 201 13.15 -7.10 -0.21
N ASP A 202 12.98 -6.00 -0.93
CA ASP A 202 12.56 -6.00 -2.34
C ASP A 202 13.06 -4.76 -3.10
N GLN A 203 12.93 -4.82 -4.40
CA GLN A 203 13.22 -3.77 -5.36
C GLN A 203 11.91 -3.40 -6.06
N HIS A 204 11.36 -2.23 -5.75
CA HIS A 204 10.15 -1.71 -6.38
C HIS A 204 10.49 -0.97 -7.66
N ARG A 205 9.92 -1.41 -8.77
CA ARG A 205 10.16 -0.85 -10.10
C ARG A 205 9.27 0.35 -10.38
N ILE A 206 9.89 1.41 -10.89
CA ILE A 206 9.17 2.62 -11.33
C ILE A 206 9.23 2.70 -12.85
N HIS A 207 8.07 2.62 -13.49
CA HIS A 207 7.89 2.79 -14.94
C HIS A 207 6.55 3.49 -15.23
N GLN A 208 6.30 3.84 -16.49
CA GLN A 208 5.16 4.68 -16.88
C GLN A 208 3.78 4.05 -16.61
N ALA A 209 3.69 2.73 -16.58
CA ALA A 209 2.45 1.99 -16.36
C ALA A 209 2.12 1.69 -14.89
N ASN A 210 2.94 2.10 -13.90
CA ASN A 210 2.61 1.89 -12.49
C ASN A 210 1.29 2.58 -12.11
N VAL A 211 0.39 1.84 -11.45
CA VAL A 211 -0.92 2.33 -11.00
C VAL A 211 -0.80 3.53 -10.04
N THR A 212 0.29 3.63 -9.28
CA THR A 212 0.49 4.62 -8.22
C THR A 212 1.35 5.83 -8.58
N GLN A 213 1.82 5.98 -9.81
CA GLN A 213 2.67 7.12 -10.23
C GLN A 213 2.07 8.52 -9.98
N SER A 214 0.76 8.63 -9.84
CA SER A 214 0.07 9.90 -9.63
C SER A 214 0.07 10.41 -8.17
N ALA A 215 0.65 9.69 -7.23
CA ALA A 215 0.49 9.93 -5.80
C ALA A 215 1.48 10.92 -5.16
N SER A 216 2.38 11.57 -5.91
CA SER A 216 3.22 12.60 -5.31
C SER A 216 2.37 13.79 -4.85
N SER A 217 2.42 14.10 -3.57
CA SER A 217 1.66 15.19 -2.92
C SER A 217 1.92 16.58 -3.55
N LEU A 218 3.00 16.74 -4.28
CA LEU A 218 3.40 18.00 -4.96
C LEU A 218 3.29 17.91 -6.49
N SER A 219 2.35 17.15 -7.04
CA SER A 219 2.05 17.25 -8.46
C SER A 219 1.37 18.60 -8.74
N PHE A 220 2.12 19.56 -9.27
CA PHE A 220 1.59 20.90 -9.65
C PHE A 220 0.49 20.87 -10.74
N ASN A 221 0.15 19.69 -11.23
CA ASN A 221 -0.95 19.48 -12.18
C ASN A 221 -2.28 19.21 -11.45
N LYS A 222 -2.27 19.03 -10.12
CA LYS A 222 -3.49 18.82 -9.32
C LYS A 222 -4.21 20.16 -9.10
N THR A 223 -5.54 20.12 -9.15
CA THR A 223 -6.40 21.28 -8.89
C THR A 223 -6.88 21.28 -7.44
N ARG A 224 -7.42 22.42 -6.98
CA ARG A 224 -8.11 22.49 -5.70
C ARG A 224 -9.25 21.48 -5.60
N LEU A 225 -10.01 21.31 -6.68
CA LEU A 225 -11.11 20.33 -6.73
C LEU A 225 -10.60 18.90 -6.56
N SER A 226 -9.52 18.54 -7.24
CA SER A 226 -8.92 17.20 -7.06
C SER A 226 -8.42 16.98 -5.64
N ARG A 227 -7.95 18.02 -4.95
CA ARG A 227 -7.55 17.93 -3.54
C ARG A 227 -8.74 17.78 -2.60
N ILE A 228 -9.83 18.51 -2.86
CA ILE A 228 -11.11 18.36 -2.14
C ILE A 228 -11.63 16.93 -2.26
N ASN A 229 -11.72 16.40 -3.49
CA ASN A 229 -12.18 15.03 -3.74
C ASN A 229 -11.31 13.99 -3.02
N TYR A 230 -9.99 14.19 -3.03
CA TYR A 230 -9.07 13.33 -2.28
C TYR A 230 -9.34 13.36 -0.77
N LEU A 231 -9.52 14.54 -0.16
CA LEU A 231 -9.82 14.64 1.28
C LEU A 231 -11.18 14.04 1.63
N GLN A 232 -12.20 14.22 0.79
CA GLN A 232 -13.50 13.58 0.97
C GLN A 232 -13.40 12.04 0.95
N LYS A 233 -12.55 11.49 0.07
CA LYS A 233 -12.26 10.06 0.05
C LYS A 233 -11.54 9.60 1.33
N VAL A 234 -10.56 10.36 1.80
CA VAL A 234 -9.86 10.06 3.07
C VAL A 234 -10.82 10.12 4.26
N ILE A 235 -11.75 11.08 4.30
CA ILE A 235 -12.79 11.16 5.34
C ILE A 235 -13.65 9.90 5.34
N ARG A 236 -14.22 9.51 4.18
CA ARG A 236 -15.02 8.27 4.06
C ARG A 236 -14.26 7.05 4.54
N ARG A 237 -12.98 6.94 4.19
CA ARG A 237 -12.11 5.85 4.65
C ARG A 237 -11.96 5.84 6.18
N TYR A 238 -11.70 6.99 6.80
CA TYR A 238 -11.54 7.08 8.25
C TYR A 238 -12.88 6.84 8.99
N GLU A 239 -14.01 7.23 8.40
CA GLU A 239 -15.34 6.88 8.90
C GLU A 239 -15.58 5.37 8.83
N SER A 240 -15.19 4.72 7.74
CA SER A 240 -15.24 3.25 7.62
C SER A 240 -14.35 2.57 8.67
N VAL A 241 -13.10 3.00 8.82
CA VAL A 241 -12.21 2.48 9.88
C VAL A 241 -12.81 2.70 11.27
N LYS A 242 -13.47 3.85 11.51
CA LYS A 242 -14.12 4.15 12.79
C LYS A 242 -15.27 3.18 13.08
N ASN A 243 -16.15 2.93 12.12
CA ASN A 243 -17.26 2.01 12.28
C ASN A 243 -16.76 0.58 12.59
N ILE A 244 -15.77 0.11 11.82
CA ILE A 244 -15.14 -1.20 12.04
C ILE A 244 -14.46 -1.26 13.42
N ALA A 245 -13.81 -0.18 13.83
CA ALA A 245 -13.15 -0.08 15.12
C ALA A 245 -14.15 -0.14 16.30
N GLU A 246 -15.33 0.46 16.16
CA GLU A 246 -16.43 0.39 17.14
C GLU A 246 -16.96 -1.05 17.26
N GLU A 247 -17.15 -1.76 16.14
CA GLU A 247 -17.55 -3.17 16.11
C GLU A 247 -16.54 -4.08 16.81
N ARG A 248 -15.25 -3.77 16.68
CA ARG A 248 -14.14 -4.56 17.24
C ARG A 248 -13.72 -4.16 18.65
N GLN A 249 -14.35 -3.16 19.25
CA GLN A 249 -14.06 -2.69 20.62
C GLN A 249 -12.57 -2.39 20.86
N ILE A 250 -11.95 -1.62 19.97
CA ILE A 250 -10.54 -1.23 20.06
C ILE A 250 -10.25 -0.34 21.28
N SER A 251 -8.95 -0.12 21.56
CA SER A 251 -8.53 0.69 22.70
C SER A 251 -9.05 2.14 22.62
N GLU A 252 -9.26 2.78 23.77
CA GLU A 252 -9.58 4.20 23.84
C GLU A 252 -8.50 5.11 23.20
N THR A 253 -7.25 4.66 23.22
CA THR A 253 -6.14 5.37 22.57
C THR A 253 -6.32 5.40 21.07
N ASP A 254 -6.68 4.27 20.45
CA ASP A 254 -6.91 4.18 19.02
C ASP A 254 -8.14 4.97 18.59
N HIS A 255 -9.22 4.94 19.37
CA HIS A 255 -10.38 5.79 19.15
C HIS A 255 -10.01 7.29 19.15
N ARG A 256 -9.17 7.73 20.10
CA ARG A 256 -8.70 9.13 20.14
C ARG A 256 -7.80 9.48 18.95
N GLN A 257 -6.93 8.56 18.52
CA GLN A 257 -6.07 8.76 17.35
C GLN A 257 -6.90 8.93 16.08
N LEU A 258 -7.89 8.06 15.89
CA LEU A 258 -8.79 8.11 14.74
C LEU A 258 -9.65 9.38 14.72
N ALA A 259 -10.20 9.77 15.88
CA ALA A 259 -10.96 11.01 16.02
C ALA A 259 -10.12 12.26 15.67
N ARG A 260 -8.85 12.30 16.10
CA ARG A 260 -7.90 13.38 15.73
C ARG A 260 -7.63 13.40 14.21
N ALA A 261 -7.40 12.25 13.59
CA ALA A 261 -7.17 12.15 12.15
C ALA A 261 -8.39 12.64 11.34
N LEU A 262 -9.60 12.26 11.75
CA LEU A 262 -10.86 12.74 11.19
C LEU A 262 -11.04 14.25 11.36
N ALA A 263 -10.83 14.77 12.57
CA ALA A 263 -10.97 16.21 12.87
C ALA A 263 -10.02 17.05 12.03
N LEU A 264 -8.74 16.65 11.93
CA LEU A 264 -7.75 17.31 11.06
C LEU A 264 -8.20 17.29 9.60
N THR A 265 -8.63 16.13 9.09
CA THR A 265 -9.00 16.00 7.67
C THR A 265 -10.23 16.84 7.34
N ASN A 266 -11.21 16.89 8.23
CA ASN A 266 -12.39 17.78 8.09
C ASN A 266 -12.00 19.25 8.14
N LEU A 267 -11.07 19.66 9.01
CA LEU A 267 -10.57 21.03 9.07
C LEU A 267 -9.86 21.43 7.77
N ARG A 268 -9.03 20.53 7.21
CA ARG A 268 -8.38 20.70 5.91
C ARG A 268 -9.41 20.87 4.79
N LEU A 269 -10.45 20.05 4.78
CA LEU A 269 -11.53 20.15 3.80
C LEU A 269 -12.26 21.49 3.89
N LYS A 270 -12.65 21.93 5.10
CA LYS A 270 -13.25 23.24 5.33
C LYS A 270 -12.36 24.39 4.84
N PHE A 271 -11.06 24.31 5.12
CA PHE A 271 -10.09 25.30 4.65
C PHE A 271 -10.05 25.37 3.11
N LEU A 272 -9.94 24.21 2.44
CA LEU A 272 -9.93 24.18 0.97
C LEU A 272 -11.27 24.70 0.38
N GLN A 273 -12.40 24.39 0.99
CA GLN A 273 -13.72 24.81 0.49
C GLN A 273 -13.98 26.30 0.68
N SER A 274 -13.74 26.83 1.89
CA SER A 274 -14.06 28.22 2.25
C SER A 274 -13.04 29.25 1.81
N ARG A 275 -11.76 28.86 1.60
CA ARG A 275 -10.59 29.74 1.39
C ARG A 275 -10.36 30.73 2.55
N ASN A 276 -10.98 30.54 3.69
CA ASN A 276 -10.87 31.45 4.80
C ASN A 276 -9.53 31.27 5.53
N PRO A 277 -8.67 32.31 5.61
CA PRO A 277 -7.35 32.22 6.22
C PRO A 277 -7.36 31.88 7.72
N PHE A 278 -8.46 32.13 8.45
CA PHE A 278 -8.58 31.70 9.85
C PHE A 278 -8.46 30.18 10.02
N TRP A 279 -8.93 29.38 9.06
CA TRP A 279 -8.73 27.93 9.09
C TRP A 279 -7.26 27.54 8.90
N ALA A 280 -6.49 28.34 8.14
CA ALA A 280 -5.05 28.11 7.99
C ALA A 280 -4.32 28.25 9.34
N LEU A 281 -4.69 29.20 10.18
CA LEU A 281 -4.14 29.33 11.54
C LEU A 281 -4.44 28.09 12.39
N GLY A 282 -5.67 27.60 12.36
CA GLY A 282 -6.04 26.35 13.05
C GLY A 282 -5.21 25.16 12.59
N LEU A 283 -4.94 25.07 11.27
CA LEU A 283 -4.10 24.01 10.70
C LEU A 283 -2.62 24.16 11.08
N MET A 284 -2.10 25.38 11.27
CA MET A 284 -0.72 25.59 11.73
C MET A 284 -0.48 25.01 13.12
N PHE A 285 -1.45 25.13 14.04
CA PHE A 285 -1.37 24.53 15.38
C PHE A 285 -1.39 22.98 15.32
N GLN A 286 -1.90 22.40 14.24
CA GLN A 286 -1.98 20.96 14.04
C GLN A 286 -0.96 20.43 13.02
N ILE A 287 0.08 21.20 12.69
CA ILE A 287 1.06 20.84 11.65
C ILE A 287 1.77 19.51 11.91
N ARG A 288 1.96 19.14 13.18
CA ARG A 288 2.57 17.88 13.60
C ARG A 288 1.69 16.65 13.31
N GLU A 289 0.38 16.88 13.16
CA GLU A 289 -0.58 15.82 12.82
C GLU A 289 -0.67 15.53 11.32
N TYR A 290 -0.12 16.42 10.48
CA TYR A 290 -0.01 16.15 9.05
C TYR A 290 0.93 14.96 8.78
N ARG A 291 0.68 14.23 7.69
CA ARG A 291 1.59 13.19 7.21
C ARG A 291 2.99 13.76 6.93
N THR A 292 3.03 14.90 6.25
CA THR A 292 4.26 15.64 5.98
C THR A 292 3.98 17.15 5.96
N ILE A 293 5.02 17.95 6.21
CA ILE A 293 4.91 19.43 6.05
C ILE A 293 4.57 19.83 4.60
N LYS A 294 4.96 18.97 3.64
CA LYS A 294 4.61 19.14 2.22
C LYS A 294 3.10 19.07 1.97
N ASP A 295 2.39 18.25 2.73
CA ASP A 295 0.91 18.16 2.62
C ASP A 295 0.24 19.46 3.11
N PHE A 296 0.74 20.06 4.18
CA PHE A 296 0.26 21.37 4.66
C PHE A 296 0.53 22.46 3.63
N ILE A 297 1.75 22.53 3.09
CA ILE A 297 2.10 23.49 2.03
C ILE A 297 1.22 23.27 0.80
N SER A 298 0.95 22.03 0.43
CA SER A 298 0.07 21.68 -0.69
C SER A 298 -1.35 22.22 -0.47
N ASP A 299 -1.89 22.08 0.73
CA ASP A 299 -3.22 22.61 1.06
C ASP A 299 -3.27 24.15 0.89
N LEU A 300 -2.22 24.89 1.31
CA LEU A 300 -2.11 26.33 1.07
C LEU A 300 -2.02 26.68 -0.41
N VAL A 301 -1.14 25.99 -1.15
CA VAL A 301 -0.90 26.23 -2.57
C VAL A 301 -2.17 26.01 -3.40
N TYR A 302 -2.90 24.93 -3.13
CA TYR A 302 -4.13 24.62 -3.85
C TYR A 302 -5.30 25.54 -3.46
N THR A 303 -5.39 25.91 -2.17
CA THR A 303 -6.46 26.81 -1.70
C THR A 303 -6.39 28.17 -2.37
N TYR A 304 -5.20 28.73 -2.49
CA TYR A 304 -5.00 30.08 -3.04
C TYR A 304 -4.52 30.09 -4.50
N SER A 305 -4.53 28.94 -5.18
CA SER A 305 -4.11 28.81 -6.58
C SER A 305 -2.68 29.29 -6.86
N LEU A 306 -1.78 29.10 -5.87
CA LEU A 306 -0.39 29.57 -5.92
C LEU A 306 0.54 28.64 -6.72
N ASN A 307 0.00 27.72 -7.55
CA ASN A 307 0.78 26.76 -8.32
C ASN A 307 1.88 27.40 -9.18
N GLY A 308 1.60 28.56 -9.78
CA GLY A 308 2.57 29.31 -10.58
C GLY A 308 3.72 29.89 -9.75
N VAL A 309 3.43 30.36 -8.56
CA VAL A 309 4.42 30.91 -7.59
C VAL A 309 5.27 29.77 -7.03
N ALA A 310 4.63 28.68 -6.61
CA ALA A 310 5.32 27.51 -6.08
C ALA A 310 6.27 26.89 -7.11
N ARG A 311 5.88 26.77 -8.39
CA ARG A 311 6.75 26.34 -9.48
C ARG A 311 7.97 27.25 -9.66
N ARG A 312 7.79 28.58 -9.60
CA ARG A 312 8.90 29.54 -9.75
C ARG A 312 9.88 29.44 -8.57
N LEU A 313 9.36 29.34 -7.34
CA LEU A 313 10.19 29.21 -6.14
C LEU A 313 10.98 27.91 -6.14
N LEU A 314 10.36 26.77 -6.48
CA LEU A 314 11.07 25.48 -6.55
C LEU A 314 12.11 25.44 -7.66
N LYS A 315 11.89 26.08 -8.82
CA LYS A 315 12.93 26.25 -9.85
C LYS A 315 14.09 27.09 -9.37
N LYS A 316 13.86 28.06 -8.46
CA LYS A 316 14.89 28.97 -7.94
C LYS A 316 15.70 28.34 -6.79
N PHE A 317 15.09 27.49 -5.96
CA PHE A 317 15.69 26.86 -4.78
C PHE A 317 15.96 25.35 -4.94
N GLY A 318 15.61 24.76 -6.07
CA GLY A 318 15.79 23.33 -6.38
C GLY A 318 17.04 23.08 -7.23
N ARG A 319 18.16 23.72 -6.87
CA ARG A 319 19.50 23.38 -7.38
C ARG A 319 20.25 22.52 -6.39
#